data_b91108bedee3e7a6af7b23d8b8e4a639
#
_entry.id   b91108bedee3e7a6af7b23d8b8e4a639
#
_cell.length_a   1.000
_cell.length_b   1.000
_cell.length_c   1.000
_cell.angle_alpha   90.00
_cell.angle_beta   90.00
_cell.angle_gamma   90.00
#
_symmetry.space_group_name_H-M   'P 1'
#
loop_
_entity.id
_entity.type
_entity.pdbx_description
1 polymer ?
#
loop_
_entity_poly.entity_id
_entity_poly.type
_entity_poly.pdbx_seq_one_letter_code
_entity_poly.pdbx_strand_id
1 'polypeptide(L)'
;MTRIVVTGIGIITAIGNSVDENRKALLEGKSGIGKAEFFDSKYNSKLPFGEIKLATKDLAKSLNVRVNAATRTDLLALYSARQAIEHAQLSAKELQDTGTALIGASTVGGMCLTDEMYADANASAFNGSPYLQSYSNSANTSFLQNHF
;
A
#
# COMPACT_ATOMS: atom_id res chain seq x y z
N MET A 1 18.82 0.55 30.80
CA MET A 1 18.61 0.90 29.38
C MET A 1 17.30 0.28 28.93
N THR A 2 16.36 1.06 28.41
CA THR A 2 15.14 0.56 27.81
C THR A 2 15.48 -0.12 26.49
N ARG A 3 15.10 -1.37 26.30
CA ARG A 3 15.32 -2.12 25.07
C ARG A 3 14.18 -1.81 24.10
N ILE A 4 14.50 -1.49 22.87
CA ILE A 4 13.54 -1.35 21.77
C ILE A 4 13.61 -2.63 20.94
N VAL A 5 12.47 -3.23 20.65
CA VAL A 5 12.37 -4.49 19.90
C VAL A 5 11.32 -4.37 18.80
N VAL A 6 11.49 -5.14 17.72
CA VAL A 6 10.47 -5.30 16.67
C VAL A 6 9.58 -6.47 17.10
N THR A 7 8.30 -6.21 17.26
CA THR A 7 7.30 -7.20 17.71
C THR A 7 6.49 -7.81 16.56
N GLY A 8 6.37 -7.09 15.45
CA GLY A 8 5.65 -7.57 14.27
C GLY A 8 6.24 -7.04 12.97
N ILE A 9 6.10 -7.83 11.92
CA ILE A 9 6.55 -7.49 10.56
C ILE A 9 5.40 -7.81 9.60
N GLY A 10 5.14 -6.89 8.67
CA GLY A 10 4.27 -7.10 7.53
C GLY A 10 4.99 -6.66 6.25
N ILE A 11 4.87 -7.46 5.21
CA ILE A 11 5.57 -7.22 3.95
C ILE A 11 4.77 -7.75 2.76
N ILE A 12 4.76 -6.97 1.68
CA ILE A 12 4.27 -7.39 0.37
C ILE A 12 5.25 -6.90 -0.69
N THR A 13 5.72 -7.80 -1.54
CA THR A 13 6.70 -7.49 -2.58
C THR A 13 6.41 -8.26 -3.87
N ALA A 14 7.25 -8.07 -4.90
CA ALA A 14 7.17 -8.81 -6.15
C ALA A 14 7.48 -10.32 -6.01
N ILE A 15 8.02 -10.77 -4.87
CA ILE A 15 8.38 -12.18 -4.62
C ILE A 15 7.48 -12.87 -3.60
N GLY A 16 6.57 -12.14 -2.94
CA GLY A 16 5.64 -12.73 -1.98
C GLY A 16 4.71 -11.70 -1.33
N ASN A 17 3.55 -12.18 -0.87
CA ASN A 17 2.50 -11.38 -0.24
C ASN A 17 2.51 -11.50 1.29
N SER A 18 3.42 -12.26 1.85
CA SER A 18 3.58 -12.46 3.29
C SER A 18 5.06 -12.56 3.67
N VAL A 19 5.35 -12.50 4.97
CA VAL A 19 6.72 -12.70 5.49
C VAL A 19 7.27 -14.08 5.09
N ASP A 20 6.46 -15.13 5.22
CA ASP A 20 6.88 -16.50 4.90
C ASP A 20 7.12 -16.70 3.41
N GLU A 21 6.26 -16.16 2.55
CA GLU A 21 6.45 -16.24 1.09
C GLU A 21 7.72 -15.50 0.67
N ASN A 22 7.95 -14.30 1.19
CA ASN A 22 9.16 -13.52 0.92
C ASN A 22 10.41 -14.26 1.41
N ARG A 23 10.39 -14.78 2.63
CA ARG A 23 11.50 -15.57 3.19
C ARG A 23 11.81 -16.78 2.33
N LYS A 24 10.78 -17.55 1.93
CA LYS A 24 10.94 -18.71 1.06
C LYS A 24 11.55 -18.34 -0.28
N ALA A 25 11.01 -17.30 -0.93
CA ALA A 25 11.51 -16.82 -2.21
C ALA A 25 12.97 -16.35 -2.15
N LEU A 26 13.36 -15.67 -1.07
CA LEU A 26 14.75 -15.26 -0.86
C LEU A 26 15.69 -16.46 -0.68
N LEU A 27 15.28 -17.47 0.09
CA LEU A 27 16.08 -18.70 0.30
C LEU A 27 16.23 -19.51 -0.99
N GLU A 28 15.21 -19.48 -1.86
CA GLU A 28 15.23 -20.15 -3.17
C GLU A 28 15.94 -19.33 -4.25
N GLY A 29 16.40 -18.11 -3.96
CA GLY A 29 17.01 -17.20 -4.94
C GLY A 29 16.02 -16.73 -6.02
N LYS A 30 14.71 -16.72 -5.73
CA LYS A 30 13.65 -16.36 -6.66
C LYS A 30 13.68 -14.85 -6.95
N SER A 31 13.65 -14.50 -8.24
CA SER A 31 13.51 -13.11 -8.68
C SER A 31 12.05 -12.74 -8.88
N GLY A 32 11.68 -11.55 -8.41
CA GLY A 32 10.38 -10.92 -8.71
C GLY A 32 10.40 -10.01 -9.93
N ILE A 33 11.54 -9.93 -10.61
CA ILE A 33 11.68 -9.09 -11.80
C ILE A 33 11.09 -9.80 -13.02
N GLY A 34 10.24 -9.10 -13.76
CA GLY A 34 9.58 -9.64 -14.95
C GLY A 34 8.86 -8.55 -15.74
N LYS A 35 7.86 -8.93 -16.51
CA LYS A 35 6.98 -8.00 -17.21
C LYS A 35 5.93 -7.46 -16.24
N ALA A 36 5.58 -6.18 -16.39
CA ALA A 36 4.43 -5.61 -15.71
C ALA A 36 3.13 -6.17 -16.32
N GLU A 37 2.17 -6.51 -15.47
CA GLU A 37 0.87 -7.09 -15.84
C GLU A 37 -0.29 -6.21 -15.37
N PHE A 38 -0.12 -5.52 -14.25
CA PHE A 38 -1.15 -4.70 -13.60
C PHE A 38 -0.90 -3.20 -13.78
N PHE A 39 0.27 -2.83 -14.28
CA PHE A 39 0.63 -1.45 -14.59
C PHE A 39 0.68 -1.27 -16.10
N ASP A 40 -0.26 -0.49 -16.66
CA ASP A 40 -0.30 -0.20 -18.09
C ASP A 40 0.76 0.86 -18.45
N SER A 41 1.71 0.48 -19.31
CA SER A 41 2.79 1.33 -19.76
C SER A 41 3.30 0.92 -21.13
N LYS A 42 3.65 1.90 -21.96
CA LYS A 42 4.37 1.67 -23.23
C LYS A 42 5.73 0.98 -23.07
N TYR A 43 6.20 0.83 -21.84
CA TYR A 43 7.48 0.19 -21.51
C TYR A 43 7.34 -1.26 -21.01
N ASN A 44 6.13 -1.79 -20.86
CA ASN A 44 5.88 -3.13 -20.32
C ASN A 44 6.62 -4.25 -21.03
N SER A 45 6.85 -4.09 -22.35
CA SER A 45 7.61 -5.05 -23.16
C SER A 45 9.10 -4.73 -23.28
N LYS A 46 9.54 -3.56 -22.80
CA LYS A 46 10.90 -3.05 -23.02
C LYS A 46 11.74 -3.04 -21.76
N LEU A 47 11.11 -2.83 -20.61
CA LEU A 47 11.81 -2.71 -19.32
C LEU A 47 11.33 -3.79 -18.34
N PRO A 48 12.24 -4.35 -17.53
CA PRO A 48 11.89 -5.26 -16.45
C PRO A 48 11.31 -4.48 -15.26
N PHE A 49 10.29 -5.06 -14.61
CA PHE A 49 9.63 -4.50 -13.43
C PHE A 49 9.59 -5.51 -12.28
N GLY A 50 9.76 -5.01 -11.05
CA GLY A 50 9.46 -5.74 -9.83
C GLY A 50 8.03 -5.44 -9.38
N GLU A 51 7.03 -6.02 -10.02
CA GLU A 51 5.61 -5.75 -9.77
C GLU A 51 5.01 -6.73 -8.78
N ILE A 52 4.28 -6.21 -7.78
CA ILE A 52 3.48 -7.04 -6.88
C ILE A 52 2.35 -7.68 -7.69
N LYS A 53 2.32 -9.01 -7.74
CA LYS A 53 1.40 -9.82 -8.56
C LYS A 53 0.02 -9.98 -7.90
N LEU A 54 -0.56 -8.88 -7.49
CA LEU A 54 -1.90 -8.79 -6.92
C LEU A 54 -2.62 -7.55 -7.49
N ALA A 55 -3.73 -7.76 -8.18
CA ALA A 55 -4.50 -6.68 -8.78
C ALA A 55 -5.05 -5.73 -7.71
N THR A 56 -5.13 -4.43 -8.01
CA THR A 56 -5.64 -3.42 -7.08
C THR A 56 -7.06 -3.73 -6.58
N LYS A 57 -7.92 -4.29 -7.45
CA LYS A 57 -9.29 -4.70 -7.09
C LYS A 57 -9.32 -5.85 -6.08
N ASP A 58 -8.43 -6.83 -6.25
CA ASP A 58 -8.35 -7.98 -5.35
C ASP A 58 -7.77 -7.60 -4.00
N LEU A 59 -6.76 -6.70 -4.02
CA LEU A 59 -6.18 -6.12 -2.82
C LEU A 59 -7.22 -5.33 -2.02
N ALA A 60 -7.98 -4.45 -2.67
CA ALA A 60 -9.05 -3.69 -2.02
C ALA A 60 -10.15 -4.59 -1.45
N LYS A 61 -10.54 -5.65 -2.20
CA LYS A 61 -11.51 -6.65 -1.74
C LYS A 61 -11.01 -7.39 -0.50
N SER A 62 -9.76 -7.84 -0.47
CA SER A 62 -9.18 -8.53 0.69
C SER A 62 -9.12 -7.65 1.94
N LEU A 63 -9.00 -6.35 1.75
CA LEU A 63 -8.95 -5.35 2.80
C LEU A 63 -10.34 -4.80 3.20
N ASN A 64 -11.39 -5.18 2.48
CA ASN A 64 -12.75 -4.63 2.61
C ASN A 64 -12.79 -3.09 2.44
N VAL A 65 -12.01 -2.58 1.49
CA VAL A 65 -11.89 -1.14 1.16
C VAL A 65 -12.57 -0.86 -0.17
N ARG A 66 -13.27 0.28 -0.27
CA ARG A 66 -13.83 0.75 -1.55
C ARG A 66 -12.71 1.29 -2.44
N VAL A 67 -12.62 0.78 -3.67
CA VAL A 67 -11.54 1.13 -4.62
C VAL A 67 -11.50 2.62 -4.97
N ASN A 68 -12.66 3.30 -4.97
CA ASN A 68 -12.78 4.67 -5.47
C ASN A 68 -12.17 5.76 -4.57
N ALA A 69 -11.66 5.40 -3.39
CA ALA A 69 -11.11 6.38 -2.42
C ALA A 69 -9.67 6.05 -1.97
N ALA A 70 -9.08 4.97 -2.48
CA ALA A 70 -7.76 4.52 -2.06
C ALA A 70 -6.83 4.33 -3.25
N THR A 71 -5.61 4.84 -3.14
CA THR A 71 -4.56 4.55 -4.11
C THR A 71 -4.04 3.13 -3.94
N ARG A 72 -3.37 2.58 -4.95
CA ARG A 72 -2.66 1.31 -4.81
C ARG A 72 -1.63 1.35 -3.67
N THR A 73 -0.96 2.49 -3.50
CA THR A 73 0.01 2.71 -2.41
C THR A 73 -0.66 2.61 -1.03
N ASP A 74 -1.84 3.21 -0.87
CA ASP A 74 -2.60 3.14 0.39
C ASP A 74 -3.00 1.70 0.71
N LEU A 75 -3.48 0.97 -0.29
CA LEU A 75 -3.87 -0.43 -0.12
C LEU A 75 -2.69 -1.35 0.23
N LEU A 76 -1.53 -1.15 -0.41
CA LEU A 76 -0.32 -1.91 -0.10
C LEU A 76 0.20 -1.61 1.30
N ALA A 77 0.15 -0.33 1.72
CA ALA A 77 0.52 0.08 3.06
C ALA A 77 -0.42 -0.52 4.11
N LEU A 78 -1.74 -0.47 3.90
CA LEU A 78 -2.74 -1.05 4.79
C LEU A 78 -2.59 -2.59 4.89
N TYR A 79 -2.33 -3.24 3.76
CA TYR A 79 -2.09 -4.68 3.72
C TYR A 79 -0.89 -5.09 4.58
N SER A 80 0.24 -4.39 4.41
CA SER A 80 1.45 -4.64 5.20
C SER A 80 1.25 -4.30 6.68
N ALA A 81 0.58 -3.18 6.99
CA ALA A 81 0.31 -2.78 8.36
C ALA A 81 -0.56 -3.80 9.10
N ARG A 82 -1.62 -4.33 8.46
CA ARG A 82 -2.46 -5.39 9.05
C ARG A 82 -1.67 -6.65 9.35
N GLN A 83 -0.79 -7.09 8.44
CA GLN A 83 0.10 -8.22 8.71
C GLN A 83 1.01 -7.96 9.92
N ALA A 84 1.58 -6.76 10.03
CA ALA A 84 2.47 -6.41 11.14
C ALA A 84 1.71 -6.42 12.49
N ILE A 85 0.50 -5.87 12.52
CA ILE A 85 -0.38 -5.84 13.69
C ILE A 85 -0.77 -7.25 14.11
N GLU A 86 -1.19 -8.08 13.17
CA GLU A 86 -1.55 -9.47 13.41
C GLU A 86 -0.35 -10.28 13.93
N HIS A 87 0.81 -10.11 13.29
CA HIS A 87 2.05 -10.77 13.73
C HIS A 87 2.49 -10.33 15.13
N ALA A 88 2.30 -9.05 15.47
CA ALA A 88 2.57 -8.51 16.82
C ALA A 88 1.50 -8.88 17.83
N GLN A 89 0.35 -9.44 17.41
CA GLN A 89 -0.82 -9.74 18.24
C GLN A 89 -1.37 -8.50 18.97
N LEU A 90 -1.28 -7.33 18.35
CA LEU A 90 -1.80 -6.09 18.90
C LEU A 90 -3.33 -6.03 18.79
N SER A 91 -3.97 -5.66 19.89
CA SER A 91 -5.40 -5.42 19.95
C SER A 91 -5.76 -4.02 19.44
N ALA A 92 -7.01 -3.82 19.01
CA ALA A 92 -7.52 -2.51 18.62
C ALA A 92 -7.37 -1.46 19.74
N LYS A 93 -7.49 -1.86 20.99
CA LYS A 93 -7.30 -0.98 22.15
C LYS A 93 -5.87 -0.46 22.25
N GLU A 94 -4.88 -1.32 22.02
CA GLU A 94 -3.46 -0.93 22.04
C GLU A 94 -3.11 -0.03 20.86
N LEU A 95 -3.73 -0.23 19.69
CA LEU A 95 -3.54 0.64 18.53
C LEU A 95 -4.11 2.04 18.74
N GLN A 96 -5.20 2.16 19.50
CA GLN A 96 -5.85 3.44 19.82
C GLN A 96 -5.31 4.08 21.10
N ASP A 97 -4.34 3.47 21.77
CA ASP A 97 -3.71 4.04 22.96
C ASP A 97 -2.90 5.29 22.62
N THR A 98 -2.93 6.27 23.51
CA THR A 98 -2.21 7.55 23.33
C THR A 98 -0.68 7.40 23.27
N GLY A 99 -0.15 6.26 23.70
CA GLY A 99 1.27 5.89 23.61
C GLY A 99 1.66 5.28 22.26
N THR A 100 0.68 5.00 21.38
CA THR A 100 0.93 4.42 20.06
C THR A 100 1.09 5.51 19.00
N ALA A 101 2.14 5.43 18.19
CA ALA A 101 2.36 6.35 17.07
C ALA A 101 2.41 5.59 15.75
N LEU A 102 1.72 6.13 14.73
CA LEU A 102 1.79 5.68 13.35
C LEU A 102 2.75 6.59 12.56
N ILE A 103 3.84 6.02 12.07
CA ILE A 103 4.82 6.74 11.26
C ILE A 103 4.81 6.14 9.86
N GLY A 104 4.36 6.95 8.88
CA GLY A 104 4.35 6.59 7.47
C GLY A 104 5.47 7.29 6.70
N ALA A 105 6.05 6.59 5.72
CA ALA A 105 6.98 7.16 4.75
C ALA A 105 6.65 6.69 3.35
N SER A 106 6.66 7.62 2.39
CA SER A 106 6.43 7.33 0.97
C SER A 106 7.25 8.31 0.12
N THR A 107 7.79 7.83 -0.99
CA THR A 107 8.52 8.70 -1.93
C THR A 107 7.61 9.48 -2.86
N VAL A 108 6.49 8.91 -3.28
CA VAL A 108 5.62 9.46 -4.33
C VAL A 108 4.18 9.67 -3.86
N GLY A 109 3.75 8.99 -2.80
CA GLY A 109 2.38 9.08 -2.29
C GLY A 109 1.33 8.72 -3.35
N GLY A 110 0.29 9.56 -3.47
CA GLY A 110 -0.81 9.40 -4.42
C GLY A 110 -0.57 10.00 -5.81
N MET A 111 0.64 10.43 -6.14
CA MET A 111 0.93 11.13 -7.41
C MET A 111 0.65 10.31 -8.68
N CYS A 112 0.59 8.99 -8.59
CA CYS A 112 0.21 8.13 -9.74
C CYS A 112 -1.23 8.34 -10.21
N LEU A 113 -2.07 9.03 -9.45
CA LEU A 113 -3.46 9.35 -9.81
C LEU A 113 -3.61 10.79 -10.31
N THR A 114 -2.52 11.48 -10.61
CA THR A 114 -2.56 12.86 -11.11
C THR A 114 -3.32 12.95 -12.43
N ASP A 115 -3.15 11.96 -13.31
CA ASP A 115 -3.83 11.95 -14.61
C ASP A 115 -5.34 11.78 -14.44
N GLU A 116 -5.79 10.89 -13.55
CA GLU A 116 -7.21 10.70 -13.22
C GLU A 116 -7.80 11.95 -12.58
N MET A 117 -7.06 12.58 -11.65
CA MET A 117 -7.48 13.82 -11.03
C MET A 117 -7.62 14.96 -12.04
N TYR A 118 -6.70 15.05 -13.00
CA TYR A 118 -6.78 16.02 -14.10
C TYR A 118 -7.97 15.73 -15.02
N ALA A 119 -8.21 14.48 -15.35
CA ALA A 119 -9.36 14.06 -16.17
C ALA A 119 -10.68 14.42 -15.48
N ASP A 120 -10.83 14.15 -14.19
CA ASP A 120 -12.00 14.51 -13.40
C ASP A 120 -12.19 16.03 -13.31
N ALA A 121 -11.13 16.80 -13.05
CA ALA A 121 -11.19 18.25 -12.98
C ALA A 121 -11.61 18.90 -14.30
N ASN A 122 -11.21 18.33 -15.43
CA ASN A 122 -11.59 18.80 -16.74
C ASN A 122 -13.00 18.35 -17.16
N ALA A 123 -13.47 17.20 -16.66
CA ALA A 123 -14.81 16.68 -16.97
C ALA A 123 -15.92 17.42 -16.21
N SER A 124 -15.65 17.89 -15.00
CA SER A 124 -16.63 18.56 -14.14
C SER A 124 -15.99 19.62 -13.25
N ALA A 125 -16.14 20.88 -13.62
CA ALA A 125 -15.61 22.02 -12.85
C ALA A 125 -16.22 22.17 -11.45
N PHE A 126 -17.35 21.51 -11.15
CA PHE A 126 -18.11 21.67 -9.91
C PHE A 126 -18.05 20.48 -8.96
N ASN A 127 -17.67 19.30 -9.45
CA ASN A 127 -17.51 18.12 -8.62
C ASN A 127 -16.02 17.83 -8.47
N GLY A 128 -15.47 18.04 -7.26
CA GLY A 128 -14.07 17.72 -6.99
C GLY A 128 -13.77 16.25 -7.25
N SER A 129 -12.55 15.95 -7.70
CA SER A 129 -12.11 14.57 -7.89
C SER A 129 -12.08 13.82 -6.55
N PRO A 130 -12.55 12.55 -6.50
CA PRO A 130 -12.41 11.71 -5.31
C PRO A 130 -10.94 11.46 -4.92
N TYR A 131 -10.01 11.71 -5.84
CA TYR A 131 -8.57 11.56 -5.63
C TYR A 131 -7.90 12.77 -4.95
N LEU A 132 -8.60 13.88 -4.75
CA LEU A 132 -8.04 15.06 -4.09
C LEU A 132 -7.48 14.76 -2.69
N GLN A 133 -8.11 13.87 -1.94
CA GLN A 133 -7.66 13.49 -0.60
C GLN A 133 -6.39 12.64 -0.61
N SER A 134 -6.12 11.93 -1.69
CA SER A 134 -4.94 11.06 -1.83
C SER A 134 -3.71 11.80 -2.36
N TYR A 135 -3.84 13.06 -2.74
CA TYR A 135 -2.76 13.85 -3.36
C TYR A 135 -1.72 14.37 -2.35
N SER A 136 -2.09 14.56 -1.09
CA SER A 136 -1.15 15.07 -0.08
C SER A 136 -0.13 14.00 0.35
N ASN A 137 1.08 14.43 0.73
CA ASN A 137 2.13 13.54 1.24
C ASN A 137 1.72 12.80 2.53
N SER A 138 0.78 13.35 3.29
CA SER A 138 0.23 12.74 4.51
C SER A 138 -0.99 11.85 4.26
N ALA A 139 -1.52 11.81 3.04
CA ALA A 139 -2.75 11.09 2.73
C ALA A 139 -2.65 9.59 3.09
N ASN A 140 -1.52 8.95 2.80
CA ASN A 140 -1.28 7.56 3.12
C ASN A 140 -1.36 7.29 4.64
N THR A 141 -0.72 8.12 5.46
CA THR A 141 -0.76 7.98 6.92
C THR A 141 -2.17 8.23 7.47
N SER A 142 -2.86 9.26 6.96
CA SER A 142 -4.26 9.55 7.31
C SER A 142 -5.21 8.43 6.89
N PHE A 143 -4.98 7.84 5.73
CA PHE A 143 -5.73 6.68 5.26
C PHE A 143 -5.57 5.49 6.23
N LEU A 144 -4.34 5.17 6.63
CA LEU A 144 -4.06 4.11 7.59
C LEU A 144 -4.73 4.38 8.95
N GLN A 145 -4.62 5.59 9.45
CA GLN A 145 -5.21 6.01 10.73
C GLN A 145 -6.73 5.79 10.78
N ASN A 146 -7.41 5.98 9.65
CA ASN A 146 -8.86 5.77 9.56
C ASN A 146 -9.27 4.27 9.53
N HIS A 147 -8.30 3.35 9.45
CA HIS A 147 -8.53 1.90 9.36
C HIS A 147 -8.09 1.14 10.60
N PHE A 148 -7.50 1.81 11.57
CA PHE A 148 -7.07 1.29 12.87
C PHE A 148 -7.66 2.12 14.02
#